data_6cd431f089ca2ea91b1449c1dac61c8d
#
_entry.id   6cd431f089ca2ea91b1449c1dac61c8d
#
_cell.length_a   1.000
_cell.length_b   1.000
_cell.length_c   1.000
_cell.angle_alpha   90.00
_cell.angle_beta   90.00
_cell.angle_gamma   90.00
#
_symmetry.space_group_name_H-M   'P 1'
#
loop_
_entity.id
_entity.type
_entity.pdbx_description
1 polymer ?
#
loop_
_entity_poly.entity_id
_entity_poly.type
_entity_poly.pdbx_seq_one_letter_code
_entity_poly.pdbx_strand_id
1 'polypeptide(L)'
;SAVVISRAFSLPDPRNAGSKNPGATNVYRLGGRVPALLVLVMDILKGTVPVYASYFFNIEPVWLGLIAIAACLGHIFPLYFGFKGGKAVATAFGAMLPIGLDLAGLLVLSWIVVVFLTGYSSLGALIAVSLAPLFTWLICRSICIFTRCSNSTGLTFARSRPSSRACS
;
A
#
# COMPACT_ATOMS: atom_id res chain seq x y z
N SER A 1 -0.47 9.95 -12.25
CA SER A 1 0.84 10.49 -11.80
C SER A 1 1.91 10.32 -12.87
N ALA A 2 2.26 9.09 -13.28
CA ALA A 2 3.37 8.84 -14.19
C ALA A 2 3.30 9.65 -15.49
N VAL A 3 2.16 9.65 -16.19
CA VAL A 3 1.99 10.41 -17.46
C VAL A 3 2.17 11.91 -17.24
N VAL A 4 1.61 12.48 -16.18
CA VAL A 4 1.71 13.92 -15.88
C VAL A 4 3.15 14.31 -15.57
N ILE A 5 3.82 13.54 -14.70
CA ILE A 5 5.21 13.79 -14.32
C ILE A 5 6.15 13.60 -15.50
N SER A 6 5.95 12.57 -16.33
CA SER A 6 6.77 12.38 -17.54
C SER A 6 6.64 13.57 -18.49
N ARG A 7 5.42 14.11 -18.69
CA ARG A 7 5.23 15.33 -19.49
C ARG A 7 5.92 16.55 -18.91
N ALA A 8 5.83 16.75 -17.58
CA ALA A 8 6.49 17.86 -16.88
C ALA A 8 8.02 17.82 -17.01
N PHE A 9 8.60 16.62 -17.11
CA PHE A 9 10.04 16.42 -17.29
C PHE A 9 10.44 16.22 -18.78
N SER A 10 9.53 16.47 -19.72
CA SER A 10 9.78 16.28 -21.17
C SER A 10 10.25 14.86 -21.53
N LEU A 11 9.77 13.87 -20.80
CA LEU A 11 10.08 12.45 -21.02
C LEU A 11 9.04 11.81 -21.95
N PRO A 12 9.42 10.73 -22.65
CA PRO A 12 8.47 9.93 -23.44
C PRO A 12 7.30 9.43 -22.59
N ASP A 13 6.12 9.29 -23.20
CA ASP A 13 4.95 8.76 -22.51
C ASP A 13 5.21 7.31 -22.05
N PRO A 14 5.15 7.03 -20.73
CA PRO A 14 5.48 5.73 -20.18
C PRO A 14 4.49 4.62 -20.59
N ARG A 15 3.37 4.97 -21.20
CA ARG A 15 2.41 4.00 -21.77
C ARG A 15 2.84 3.46 -23.12
N ASN A 16 3.71 4.19 -23.83
CA ASN A 16 4.17 3.86 -25.17
C ASN A 16 5.66 3.49 -25.22
N ALA A 17 6.43 3.83 -24.15
CA ALA A 17 7.85 3.64 -24.09
C ALA A 17 8.27 2.73 -22.91
N GLY A 18 9.41 2.08 -23.04
CA GLY A 18 9.98 1.17 -22.06
C GLY A 18 9.11 -0.06 -21.83
N SER A 19 8.72 -0.34 -20.58
CA SER A 19 7.85 -1.49 -20.24
C SER A 19 6.38 -1.27 -20.58
N LYS A 20 6.02 -0.12 -21.14
CA LYS A 20 4.64 0.30 -21.47
C LYS A 20 3.69 0.32 -20.26
N ASN A 21 4.22 0.26 -19.04
CA ASN A 21 3.47 0.35 -17.80
C ASN A 21 3.71 1.73 -17.16
N PRO A 22 2.67 2.54 -16.91
CA PRO A 22 2.80 3.88 -16.32
C PRO A 22 3.04 3.80 -14.80
N GLY A 23 4.20 3.31 -14.39
CA GLY A 23 4.62 3.19 -12.99
C GLY A 23 6.02 3.75 -12.76
N ALA A 24 6.39 3.98 -11.50
CA ALA A 24 7.67 4.57 -11.09
C ALA A 24 8.89 3.84 -11.68
N THR A 25 8.88 2.50 -11.72
CA THR A 25 9.98 1.70 -12.28
C THR A 25 10.21 1.96 -13.77
N ASN A 26 9.14 2.17 -14.55
CA ASN A 26 9.28 2.50 -15.96
C ASN A 26 9.78 3.94 -16.16
N VAL A 27 9.24 4.88 -15.38
CA VAL A 27 9.70 6.28 -15.41
C VAL A 27 11.18 6.37 -14.99
N TYR A 28 11.64 5.55 -14.06
CA TYR A 28 13.06 5.45 -13.69
C TYR A 28 13.94 5.10 -14.89
N ARG A 29 13.50 4.14 -15.71
CA ARG A 29 14.23 3.71 -16.93
C ARG A 29 14.24 4.78 -18.02
N LEU A 30 13.20 5.61 -18.11
CA LEU A 30 13.03 6.64 -19.14
C LEU A 30 13.65 7.98 -18.77
N GLY A 31 13.64 8.37 -17.49
CA GLY A 31 14.00 9.72 -17.06
C GLY A 31 14.83 9.81 -15.78
N GLY A 32 15.26 8.67 -15.24
CA GLY A 32 16.14 8.64 -14.06
C GLY A 32 15.40 8.73 -12.72
N ARG A 33 16.17 9.07 -11.66
CA ARG A 33 15.75 8.91 -10.26
C ARG A 33 14.67 9.91 -9.81
N VAL A 34 14.82 11.17 -10.18
CA VAL A 34 13.95 12.27 -9.67
C VAL A 34 12.50 12.09 -10.12
N PRO A 35 12.19 12.00 -11.44
CA PRO A 35 10.81 11.82 -11.87
C PRO A 35 10.21 10.48 -11.37
N ALA A 36 11.02 9.43 -11.26
CA ALA A 36 10.56 8.14 -10.72
C ALA A 36 10.15 8.26 -9.24
N LEU A 37 10.94 8.96 -8.43
CA LEU A 37 10.63 9.18 -7.02
C LEU A 37 9.34 9.99 -6.86
N LEU A 38 9.16 11.03 -7.66
CA LEU A 38 7.92 11.83 -7.64
C LEU A 38 6.70 10.98 -8.02
N VAL A 39 6.80 10.12 -9.02
CA VAL A 39 5.75 9.17 -9.37
C VAL A 39 5.43 8.24 -8.22
N LEU A 40 6.46 7.67 -7.58
CA LEU A 40 6.32 6.76 -6.45
C LEU A 40 5.59 7.42 -5.28
N VAL A 41 6.02 8.61 -4.87
CA VAL A 41 5.41 9.38 -3.79
C VAL A 41 3.95 9.72 -4.11
N MET A 42 3.67 10.18 -5.31
CA MET A 42 2.30 10.50 -5.73
C MET A 42 1.41 9.25 -5.80
N ASP A 43 1.95 8.09 -6.15
CA ASP A 43 1.20 6.84 -6.19
C ASP A 43 0.93 6.29 -4.79
N ILE A 44 1.85 6.47 -3.84
CA ILE A 44 1.64 6.17 -2.40
C ILE A 44 0.56 7.11 -1.83
N LEU A 45 0.69 8.42 -2.04
CA LEU A 45 -0.26 9.41 -1.52
C LEU A 45 -1.70 9.19 -2.00
N LYS A 46 -1.89 8.73 -3.23
CA LYS A 46 -3.23 8.38 -3.75
C LYS A 46 -3.93 7.28 -2.95
N GLY A 47 -3.17 6.35 -2.38
CA GLY A 47 -3.69 5.33 -1.49
C GLY A 47 -3.85 5.84 -0.06
N THR A 48 -2.82 6.51 0.46
CA THR A 48 -2.77 6.96 1.85
C THR A 48 -3.83 8.03 2.16
N VAL A 49 -3.95 9.05 1.31
CA VAL A 49 -4.82 10.22 1.58
C VAL A 49 -6.30 9.83 1.74
N PRO A 50 -6.93 9.10 0.81
CA PRO A 50 -8.34 8.74 0.96
C PRO A 50 -8.61 7.84 2.16
N VAL A 51 -7.73 6.87 2.43
CA VAL A 51 -7.88 5.95 3.57
C VAL A 51 -7.63 6.68 4.90
N TYR A 52 -6.62 7.55 4.95
CA TYR A 52 -6.33 8.35 6.15
C TYR A 52 -7.45 9.33 6.47
N ALA A 53 -7.99 10.02 5.45
CA ALA A 53 -9.13 10.90 5.62
C ALA A 53 -10.36 10.14 6.17
N SER A 54 -10.64 8.97 5.64
CA SER A 54 -11.75 8.11 6.10
C SER A 54 -11.54 7.62 7.54
N TYR A 55 -10.32 7.30 7.90
CA TYR A 55 -9.96 6.95 9.27
C TYR A 55 -10.16 8.14 10.23
N PHE A 56 -9.77 9.35 9.80
CA PHE A 56 -9.95 10.57 10.59
C PHE A 56 -11.43 10.90 10.84
N PHE A 57 -12.31 10.58 9.89
CA PHE A 57 -13.77 10.74 10.03
C PHE A 57 -14.43 9.59 10.82
N ASN A 58 -13.66 8.69 11.45
CA ASN A 58 -14.16 7.55 12.22
C ASN A 58 -15.11 6.64 11.42
N ILE A 59 -14.85 6.46 10.15
CA ILE A 59 -15.61 5.55 9.29
C ILE A 59 -15.31 4.09 9.70
N GLU A 60 -16.34 3.25 9.70
CA GLU A 60 -16.19 1.84 10.08
C GLU A 60 -15.13 1.10 9.26
N PRO A 61 -14.39 0.13 9.86
CA PRO A 61 -13.27 -0.57 9.21
C PRO A 61 -13.59 -1.23 7.88
N VAL A 62 -14.83 -1.70 7.69
CA VAL A 62 -15.30 -2.31 6.43
C VAL A 62 -15.23 -1.30 5.28
N TRP A 63 -15.69 -0.08 5.51
CA TRP A 63 -15.67 0.99 4.52
C TRP A 63 -14.25 1.47 4.22
N LEU A 64 -13.35 1.46 5.21
CA LEU A 64 -11.92 1.75 5.00
C LEU A 64 -11.31 0.78 3.98
N GLY A 65 -11.63 -0.52 4.10
CA GLY A 65 -11.21 -1.52 3.14
C GLY A 65 -11.74 -1.27 1.72
N LEU A 66 -13.02 -0.92 1.60
CA LEU A 66 -13.63 -0.58 0.31
C LEU A 66 -13.01 0.67 -0.33
N ILE A 67 -12.70 1.69 0.47
CA ILE A 67 -12.03 2.92 0.01
C ILE A 67 -10.60 2.60 -0.48
N ALA A 68 -9.87 1.74 0.23
CA ALA A 68 -8.56 1.27 -0.21
C ALA A 68 -8.62 0.54 -1.55
N ILE A 69 -9.60 -0.35 -1.73
CA ILE A 69 -9.84 -1.04 -3.00
C ILE A 69 -10.21 -0.05 -4.10
N ALA A 70 -11.10 0.91 -3.83
CA ALA A 70 -11.50 1.94 -4.79
C ALA A 70 -10.31 2.81 -5.23
N ALA A 71 -9.41 3.17 -4.30
CA ALA A 71 -8.19 3.91 -4.62
C ALA A 71 -7.26 3.11 -5.55
N CYS A 72 -7.11 1.81 -5.32
CA CYS A 72 -6.35 0.92 -6.20
C CYS A 72 -6.98 0.77 -7.58
N LEU A 73 -8.29 0.58 -7.65
CA LEU A 73 -9.03 0.48 -8.91
C LEU A 73 -8.94 1.80 -9.72
N GLY A 74 -9.04 2.95 -9.06
CA GLY A 74 -8.85 4.26 -9.70
C GLY A 74 -7.43 4.48 -10.24
N HIS A 75 -6.42 3.84 -9.65
CA HIS A 75 -5.06 3.84 -10.19
C HIS A 75 -4.91 2.89 -11.39
N ILE A 76 -5.55 1.72 -11.37
CA ILE A 76 -5.48 0.72 -12.46
C ILE A 76 -6.30 1.19 -13.67
N PHE A 77 -7.48 1.76 -13.42
CA PHE A 77 -8.43 2.21 -14.44
C PHE A 77 -8.67 3.72 -14.38
N PRO A 78 -7.66 4.57 -14.67
CA PRO A 78 -7.82 6.01 -14.60
C PRO A 78 -8.71 6.50 -15.74
N LEU A 79 -9.88 7.06 -15.41
CA LEU A 79 -10.88 7.59 -16.36
C LEU A 79 -10.28 8.59 -17.34
N TYR A 80 -9.43 9.50 -16.83
CA TYR A 80 -8.82 10.58 -17.63
C TYR A 80 -7.72 10.14 -18.60
N PHE A 81 -7.27 8.88 -18.53
CA PHE A 81 -6.13 8.38 -19.33
C PHE A 81 -6.48 7.16 -20.16
N GLY A 82 -7.76 7.01 -20.55
CA GLY A 82 -8.23 5.92 -21.39
C GLY A 82 -8.09 4.54 -20.74
N PHE A 83 -8.30 4.46 -19.44
CA PHE A 83 -8.24 3.23 -18.63
C PHE A 83 -6.87 2.50 -18.64
N LYS A 84 -5.81 3.16 -19.11
CA LYS A 84 -4.44 2.62 -19.12
C LYS A 84 -3.66 3.14 -17.91
N GLY A 85 -3.86 2.50 -16.77
CA GLY A 85 -3.19 2.79 -15.51
C GLY A 85 -2.00 1.88 -15.19
N GLY A 86 -1.49 2.01 -13.97
CA GLY A 86 -0.40 1.19 -13.44
C GLY A 86 -0.86 -0.07 -12.71
N LYS A 87 0.07 -0.74 -12.04
CA LYS A 87 -0.19 -1.98 -11.29
C LYS A 87 -0.71 -1.75 -9.86
N ALA A 88 -0.90 -0.51 -9.45
CA ALA A 88 -1.38 -0.08 -8.13
C ALA A 88 -0.57 -0.60 -6.91
N VAL A 89 0.64 -1.14 -7.09
CA VAL A 89 1.44 -1.70 -5.98
C VAL A 89 1.78 -0.62 -4.94
N ALA A 90 2.31 0.52 -5.39
CA ALA A 90 2.62 1.65 -4.51
C ALA A 90 1.37 2.24 -3.85
N THR A 91 0.25 2.29 -4.58
CA THR A 91 -1.04 2.76 -4.08
C THR A 91 -1.61 1.82 -3.02
N ALA A 92 -1.50 0.51 -3.21
CA ALA A 92 -1.91 -0.50 -2.24
C ALA A 92 -1.09 -0.41 -0.94
N PHE A 93 0.23 -0.29 -1.04
CA PHE A 93 1.08 -0.06 0.14
C PHE A 93 0.74 1.25 0.84
N GLY A 94 0.50 2.32 0.07
CA GLY A 94 0.05 3.59 0.62
C GLY A 94 -1.29 3.50 1.36
N ALA A 95 -2.24 2.75 0.85
CA ALA A 95 -3.53 2.53 1.47
C ALA A 95 -3.45 1.70 2.78
N MET A 96 -2.43 0.86 2.93
CA MET A 96 -2.20 0.07 4.14
C MET A 96 -1.56 0.86 5.29
N LEU A 97 -0.85 1.96 4.99
CA LEU A 97 -0.16 2.76 6.01
C LEU A 97 -1.09 3.27 7.14
N PRO A 98 -2.28 3.84 6.85
CA PRO A 98 -3.18 4.28 7.91
C PRO A 98 -3.85 3.14 8.67
N ILE A 99 -3.93 1.94 8.09
CA ILE A 99 -4.58 0.78 8.70
C ILE A 99 -3.66 0.15 9.76
N GLY A 100 -2.36 0.05 9.47
CA GLY A 100 -1.37 -0.47 10.42
C GLY A 100 0.03 -0.43 9.84
N LEU A 101 0.92 0.30 10.52
CA LEU A 101 2.33 0.44 10.12
C LEU A 101 3.06 -0.90 10.15
N ASP A 102 2.73 -1.77 11.11
CA ASP A 102 3.35 -3.10 11.23
C ASP A 102 3.01 -3.98 10.02
N LEU A 103 1.73 -4.01 9.63
CA LEU A 103 1.28 -4.76 8.46
C LEU A 103 1.88 -4.18 7.18
N ALA A 104 1.82 -2.86 7.01
CA ALA A 104 2.39 -2.19 5.85
C ALA A 104 3.90 -2.44 5.74
N GLY A 105 4.63 -2.38 6.86
CA GLY A 105 6.07 -2.66 6.93
C GLY A 105 6.41 -4.08 6.49
N LEU A 106 5.69 -5.09 7.00
CA LEU A 106 5.89 -6.50 6.62
C LEU A 106 5.60 -6.76 5.15
N LEU A 107 4.55 -6.14 4.60
CA LEU A 107 4.21 -6.28 3.18
C LEU A 107 5.26 -5.62 2.28
N VAL A 108 5.73 -4.42 2.62
CA VAL A 108 6.81 -3.74 1.88
C VAL A 108 8.10 -4.54 1.98
N LEU A 109 8.46 -5.03 3.15
CA LEU A 109 9.66 -5.84 3.35
C LEU A 109 9.61 -7.13 2.51
N SER A 110 8.50 -7.86 2.54
CA SER A 110 8.31 -9.07 1.73
C SER A 110 8.41 -8.76 0.23
N TRP A 111 7.83 -7.65 -0.22
CA TRP A 111 7.94 -7.20 -1.60
C TRP A 111 9.38 -6.90 -2.00
N ILE A 112 10.13 -6.15 -1.16
CA ILE A 112 11.56 -5.82 -1.40
C ILE A 112 12.39 -7.09 -1.52
N VAL A 113 12.23 -8.04 -0.59
CA VAL A 113 12.97 -9.31 -0.59
C VAL A 113 12.73 -10.08 -1.88
N VAL A 114 11.46 -10.23 -2.30
CA VAL A 114 11.13 -10.96 -3.52
C VAL A 114 11.67 -10.24 -4.76
N VAL A 115 11.55 -8.92 -4.83
CA VAL A 115 12.11 -8.13 -5.95
C VAL A 115 13.63 -8.25 -6.03
N PHE A 116 14.31 -8.24 -4.88
CA PHE A 116 15.75 -8.38 -4.82
C PHE A 116 16.21 -9.77 -5.30
N LEU A 117 15.48 -10.82 -4.93
CA LEU A 117 15.81 -12.20 -5.30
C LEU A 117 15.45 -12.53 -6.75
N THR A 118 14.35 -12.00 -7.27
CA THR A 118 13.80 -12.41 -8.58
C THR A 118 13.94 -11.36 -9.68
N GLY A 119 14.14 -10.09 -9.31
CA GLY A 119 14.13 -8.94 -10.23
C GLY A 119 12.76 -8.54 -10.75
N TYR A 120 11.68 -9.26 -10.40
CA TYR A 120 10.32 -9.04 -10.89
C TYR A 120 9.42 -8.35 -9.87
N SER A 121 9.18 -7.04 -10.06
CA SER A 121 8.29 -6.25 -9.19
C SER A 121 6.84 -6.77 -9.14
N SER A 122 6.34 -7.35 -10.23
CA SER A 122 4.99 -7.93 -10.30
C SER A 122 4.84 -9.16 -9.43
N LEU A 123 5.86 -10.04 -9.45
CA LEU A 123 5.89 -11.25 -8.65
C LEU A 123 5.97 -10.91 -7.16
N GLY A 124 6.79 -9.91 -6.81
CA GLY A 124 6.86 -9.39 -5.45
C GLY A 124 5.51 -8.91 -4.94
N ALA A 125 4.75 -8.17 -5.76
CA ALA A 125 3.42 -7.70 -5.39
C ALA A 125 2.42 -8.85 -5.17
N LEU A 126 2.40 -9.86 -6.03
CA LEU A 126 1.54 -11.03 -5.88
C LEU A 126 1.85 -11.80 -4.60
N ILE A 127 3.12 -12.04 -4.29
CA ILE A 127 3.54 -12.75 -3.08
C ILE A 127 3.20 -11.91 -1.84
N ALA A 128 3.47 -10.60 -1.84
CA ALA A 128 3.14 -9.74 -0.70
C ALA A 128 1.63 -9.75 -0.40
N VAL A 129 0.77 -9.62 -1.42
CA VAL A 129 -0.69 -9.69 -1.25
C VAL A 129 -1.14 -11.06 -0.74
N SER A 130 -0.55 -12.15 -1.23
CA SER A 130 -0.86 -13.51 -0.77
C SER A 130 -0.45 -13.74 0.68
N LEU A 131 0.60 -13.08 1.16
CA LEU A 131 1.05 -13.14 2.56
C LEU A 131 0.27 -12.22 3.50
N ALA A 132 -0.49 -11.25 2.98
CA ALA A 132 -1.23 -10.29 3.80
C ALA A 132 -2.17 -10.94 4.84
N PRO A 133 -3.00 -11.95 4.53
CA PRO A 133 -3.84 -12.60 5.53
C PRO A 133 -3.01 -13.32 6.61
N LEU A 134 -1.88 -13.92 6.25
CA LEU A 134 -0.98 -14.56 7.20
C LEU A 134 -0.37 -13.54 8.17
N PHE A 135 0.14 -12.41 7.66
CA PHE A 135 0.70 -11.34 8.49
C PHE A 135 -0.36 -10.73 9.41
N THR A 136 -1.57 -10.51 8.92
CA THR A 136 -2.68 -10.02 9.73
C THR A 136 -2.99 -10.98 10.87
N TRP A 137 -3.05 -12.29 10.60
CA TRP A 137 -3.28 -13.31 11.62
C TRP A 137 -2.14 -13.35 12.65
N LEU A 138 -0.88 -13.27 12.22
CA LEU A 138 0.28 -13.24 13.11
C LEU A 138 0.27 -12.01 14.02
N ILE A 139 -0.03 -10.83 13.48
CA ILE A 139 -0.13 -9.57 14.24
C ILE A 139 -1.26 -9.67 15.27
N CYS A 140 -2.46 -10.10 14.87
CA CYS A 140 -3.57 -10.32 15.79
C CYS A 140 -3.21 -11.30 16.92
N ARG A 141 -2.57 -12.40 16.59
CA ARG A 141 -2.12 -13.40 17.58
C ARG A 141 -1.09 -12.83 18.56
N SER A 142 -0.12 -12.06 18.05
CA SER A 142 0.91 -11.43 18.90
C SER A 142 0.31 -10.40 19.85
N ILE A 143 -0.63 -9.59 19.39
CA ILE A 143 -1.36 -8.62 20.22
C ILE A 143 -2.19 -9.35 21.28
N CYS A 144 -2.88 -10.44 20.93
CA CYS A 144 -3.70 -11.22 21.85
C CYS A 144 -2.85 -11.88 22.95
N ILE A 145 -1.67 -12.40 22.61
CA ILE A 145 -0.72 -12.99 23.57
C ILE A 145 -0.18 -11.90 24.49
N PHE A 146 0.21 -10.74 23.95
CA PHE A 146 0.75 -9.64 24.72
C PHE A 146 -0.27 -9.07 25.71
N THR A 147 -1.53 -8.87 25.30
CA THR A 147 -2.61 -8.40 26.17
C THR A 147 -2.95 -9.43 27.27
N ARG A 148 -2.90 -10.73 26.96
CA ARG A 148 -3.11 -11.78 27.95
C ARG A 148 -1.97 -11.84 28.97
N CYS A 149 -0.74 -11.67 28.53
CA CYS A 149 0.45 -11.66 29.40
C CYS A 149 0.47 -10.42 30.30
N SER A 150 0.11 -9.24 29.78
CA SER A 150 -0.01 -7.99 30.55
C SER A 150 -1.09 -8.06 31.64
N ASN A 151 -2.21 -8.73 31.37
CA ASN A 151 -3.27 -8.94 32.37
C ASN A 151 -2.85 -9.92 33.49
N SER A 152 -1.95 -10.85 33.20
CA SER A 152 -1.46 -11.81 34.20
C SER A 152 -0.40 -11.21 35.14
N THR A 153 0.30 -10.16 34.72
CA THR A 153 1.36 -9.49 35.50
C THR A 153 0.88 -8.26 36.29
N GLY A 154 -0.42 -7.95 36.29
CA GLY A 154 -1.01 -6.88 37.10
C GLY A 154 -0.59 -5.45 36.73
N LEU A 155 0.16 -5.26 35.66
CA LEU A 155 0.56 -3.94 35.14
C LEU A 155 -0.57 -3.38 34.28
N THR A 156 -1.57 -2.76 34.93
CA THR A 156 -2.64 -2.00 34.26
C THR A 156 -2.06 -0.71 33.67
N PHE A 157 -1.54 -0.78 32.46
CA PHE A 157 -1.36 0.42 31.66
C PHE A 157 -2.72 0.77 31.06
N ALA A 158 -3.31 1.86 31.55
CA ALA A 158 -4.60 2.36 31.11
C ALA A 158 -4.53 2.78 29.62
N ARG A 159 -4.82 1.84 28.73
CA ARG A 159 -5.06 2.10 27.32
C ARG A 159 -6.45 1.59 26.98
N SER A 160 -7.29 2.46 26.41
CA SER A 160 -8.66 2.23 25.98
C SER A 160 -8.88 0.81 25.42
N ARG A 161 -9.82 0.07 26.02
CA ARG A 161 -10.20 -1.30 25.61
C ARG A 161 -10.59 -1.34 24.14
N PRO A 162 -9.94 -2.11 23.28
CA PRO A 162 -10.58 -2.56 22.06
C PRO A 162 -11.73 -3.50 22.48
N SER A 163 -12.92 -3.29 21.94
CA SER A 163 -14.11 -4.07 22.23
C SER A 163 -13.83 -5.56 22.01
N SER A 164 -14.25 -6.39 22.97
CA SER A 164 -14.02 -7.85 23.06
C SER A 164 -14.68 -8.69 21.96
N ARG A 165 -15.09 -8.09 20.81
CA ARG A 165 -15.80 -8.79 19.73
C ARG A 165 -14.92 -9.16 18.52
N ALA A 166 -13.61 -8.97 18.56
CA ALA A 166 -12.75 -9.20 17.40
C ALA A 166 -11.98 -10.54 17.41
N CYS A 167 -12.23 -11.41 18.39
CA CYS A 167 -11.52 -12.69 18.56
C CYS A 167 -12.46 -13.91 18.70
N SER A 168 -13.64 -13.90 18.04
CA SER A 168 -14.46 -15.10 17.89
C SER A 168 -14.57 -15.47 16.42
#